data_3a914ffc6e617f558ef81f2e232817f5
#
_entry.id   3a914ffc6e617f558ef81f2e232817f5
#
_cell.length_a   1.000
_cell.length_b   1.000
_cell.length_c   1.000
_cell.angle_alpha   90.00
_cell.angle_beta   90.00
_cell.angle_gamma   90.00
#
_symmetry.space_group_name_H-M   'P 1'
#
loop_
_entity.id
_entity.type
_entity.pdbx_description
1 polymer ?
#
loop_
_entity_poly.entity_id
_entity_poly.type
_entity_poly.pdbx_seq_one_letter_code
_entity_poly.pdbx_strand_id
1 'polypeptide(L)'
;MINLINTLKVMKKRFCFAPLFGFALLCVAMVLSGCGKDALHKAVKDAFIKGDTTEQAYQAICQIVTQNAEKYSDYVDANGGINAEALQKMINEVGQNLRPPMQWNILKYGDQSLSLSIYFERSGSMVPYDQASGGGQLKKAVNDLINFFPTGHQAAINIVNSDIYPYQGTVDSFLQDRDIYASTKGVGNASYTDFKVIFDKIFQAQRPGNVAVLVTDLIYSPKNTSGVSVEKILNEENSLATSIFTRYKGKSIIVNQLHGDFDGQYYPYNGKPFAYKGLRPFYVIIIADASTINRMAGDPQFNNFLHLAGTVNSYRFNQAHTTLDAKLIPVWRNNAGRCRESRDEKGLITHCENDRETGQFAFSMAVNFNGLQKEDAFLSNPANFNVQSQNGFTLKVEKIVPADVNGNNKAYLEGMTHVLTFTGKFNTAKDEIIVNLRNDFPTWIAQTSSRDDSAASVPGFASSTFGLEQFLRGIYDAFAASQSNYTTLNIRLEK
;
A
#
# COMPACT_ATOMS: atom_id res chain seq x y z
N MET A 1 28.16 -45.66 -42.00
CA MET A 1 28.41 -47.06 -41.61
C MET A 1 27.99 -47.21 -40.18
N ILE A 2 26.83 -47.73 -39.99
CA ILE A 2 26.56 -48.98 -39.29
C ILE A 2 26.60 -48.79 -37.76
N ASN A 3 25.43 -48.72 -37.15
CA ASN A 3 24.71 -49.74 -36.33
C ASN A 3 25.19 -49.76 -34.84
N LEU A 4 24.44 -50.05 -33.87
CA LEU A 4 23.06 -50.48 -33.58
C LEU A 4 22.95 -50.56 -32.05
N ILE A 5 21.87 -50.07 -31.44
CA ILE A 5 20.88 -50.83 -30.65
C ILE A 5 21.35 -51.61 -29.40
N ASN A 6 20.61 -51.37 -28.31
CA ASN A 6 20.24 -52.26 -27.18
C ASN A 6 21.25 -52.39 -26.03
N THR A 7 20.89 -52.40 -24.74
CA THR A 7 19.76 -53.05 -24.07
C THR A 7 19.69 -52.63 -22.58
N LEU A 8 18.49 -52.56 -22.05
CA LEU A 8 18.13 -52.55 -20.63
C LEU A 8 18.89 -53.52 -19.72
N LYS A 9 19.13 -53.12 -18.47
CA LYS A 9 18.76 -53.89 -17.24
C LYS A 9 19.17 -53.13 -15.98
N VAL A 10 18.20 -52.67 -15.23
CA VAL A 10 17.77 -53.07 -13.89
C VAL A 10 18.90 -53.51 -12.93
N MET A 11 19.10 -52.70 -11.91
CA MET A 11 19.33 -53.22 -10.55
C MET A 11 18.81 -52.25 -9.47
N LYS A 12 17.86 -52.75 -8.69
CA LYS A 12 17.39 -52.21 -7.41
C LYS A 12 18.53 -52.22 -6.39
N LYS A 13 18.68 -51.14 -5.61
CA LYS A 13 19.06 -51.25 -4.20
C LYS A 13 18.35 -50.16 -3.38
N ARG A 14 17.63 -50.67 -2.39
CA ARG A 14 16.92 -49.96 -1.33
C ARG A 14 17.92 -49.24 -0.42
N PHE A 15 17.61 -48.02 0.00
CA PHE A 15 17.88 -47.58 1.35
C PHE A 15 16.72 -46.67 1.83
N CYS A 16 16.12 -47.11 2.92
CA CYS A 16 15.12 -46.41 3.69
C CYS A 16 15.74 -45.21 4.41
N PHE A 17 15.11 -44.06 4.34
CA PHE A 17 14.91 -43.15 5.47
C PHE A 17 13.68 -42.31 5.16
N ALA A 18 12.62 -42.56 5.85
CA ALA A 18 11.48 -41.67 6.12
C ALA A 18 11.54 -41.37 7.63
N PRO A 19 10.75 -40.49 8.20
CA PRO A 19 9.78 -39.54 7.67
C PRO A 19 9.87 -38.15 8.36
N LEU A 20 9.21 -37.13 7.84
CA LEU A 20 8.50 -36.10 8.58
C LEU A 20 8.24 -34.86 7.67
N PHE A 21 7.35 -35.01 6.73
CA PHE A 21 6.61 -33.89 6.15
C PHE A 21 5.36 -34.47 5.46
N GLY A 22 4.39 -34.78 6.24
CA GLY A 22 3.15 -35.37 5.74
C GLY A 22 1.99 -35.02 6.64
N PHE A 23 1.47 -33.79 6.56
CA PHE A 23 0.14 -33.47 7.10
C PHE A 23 -0.50 -32.22 6.50
N ALA A 24 -0.18 -31.88 5.27
CA ALA A 24 -0.88 -30.80 4.56
C ALA A 24 -1.34 -31.15 3.15
N LEU A 25 -1.24 -32.41 2.74
CA LEU A 25 -1.56 -32.84 1.36
C LEU A 25 -2.69 -33.85 1.27
N LEU A 26 -3.53 -34.01 2.29
CA LEU A 26 -4.55 -35.05 2.31
C LEU A 26 -6.01 -34.55 2.22
N CYS A 27 -6.25 -33.29 1.90
CA CYS A 27 -7.62 -32.78 1.67
C CYS A 27 -7.98 -32.51 0.21
N VAL A 28 -7.06 -32.67 -0.75
CA VAL A 28 -7.30 -32.38 -2.18
C VAL A 28 -7.64 -33.63 -3.01
N ALA A 29 -7.51 -34.83 -2.49
CA ALA A 29 -7.65 -36.09 -3.27
C ALA A 29 -9.03 -36.77 -3.20
N MET A 30 -10.08 -36.12 -2.68
CA MET A 30 -11.40 -36.79 -2.56
C MET A 30 -12.55 -36.09 -3.32
N VAL A 31 -12.29 -35.44 -4.46
CA VAL A 31 -13.37 -34.88 -5.29
C VAL A 31 -13.33 -35.37 -6.75
N LEU A 32 -12.73 -36.51 -7.04
CA LEU A 32 -12.68 -37.05 -8.40
C LEU A 32 -13.60 -38.24 -8.67
N SER A 33 -14.78 -38.31 -8.02
CA SER A 33 -15.81 -39.26 -8.46
C SER A 33 -17.19 -38.86 -8.01
N GLY A 34 -17.79 -37.94 -8.75
CA GLY A 34 -19.19 -37.52 -8.61
C GLY A 34 -19.75 -37.08 -9.94
N CYS A 35 -20.27 -38.03 -10.71
CA CYS A 35 -21.10 -37.78 -11.89
C CYS A 35 -22.35 -36.98 -11.47
N GLY A 36 -22.55 -35.74 -12.00
CA GLY A 36 -23.89 -35.16 -12.04
C GLY A 36 -24.16 -33.78 -11.52
N LYS A 37 -23.23 -33.00 -10.99
CA LYS A 37 -23.37 -31.53 -10.81
C LYS A 37 -22.01 -30.89 -10.90
N ASP A 38 -21.97 -29.72 -11.55
CA ASP A 38 -20.78 -28.95 -11.79
C ASP A 38 -19.92 -28.77 -10.51
N ALA A 39 -18.70 -29.30 -10.52
CA ALA A 39 -17.80 -29.27 -9.37
C ALA A 39 -17.51 -27.81 -8.90
N LEU A 40 -17.51 -26.86 -9.82
CA LEU A 40 -17.30 -25.45 -9.54
C LEU A 40 -18.48 -24.88 -8.73
N HIS A 41 -19.71 -25.08 -9.20
CA HIS A 41 -20.91 -24.63 -8.47
C HIS A 41 -21.04 -25.29 -7.10
N LYS A 42 -20.66 -26.56 -6.98
CA LYS A 42 -20.64 -27.26 -5.70
C LYS A 42 -19.62 -26.63 -4.75
N ALA A 43 -18.40 -26.35 -5.19
CA ALA A 43 -17.37 -25.73 -4.37
C ALA A 43 -17.79 -24.36 -3.85
N VAL A 44 -18.38 -23.53 -4.71
CA VAL A 44 -18.93 -22.23 -4.32
C VAL A 44 -20.04 -22.36 -3.29
N LYS A 45 -20.99 -23.27 -3.52
CA LYS A 45 -22.08 -23.55 -2.59
C LYS A 45 -21.58 -24.05 -1.23
N ASP A 46 -20.61 -24.94 -1.22
CA ASP A 46 -20.01 -25.48 0.00
C ASP A 46 -19.26 -24.39 0.79
N ALA A 47 -18.59 -23.45 0.11
CA ALA A 47 -17.97 -22.30 0.73
C ALA A 47 -19.02 -21.42 1.45
N PHE A 48 -20.11 -21.09 0.80
CA PHE A 48 -21.21 -20.35 1.41
C PHE A 48 -21.81 -21.07 2.63
N ILE A 49 -22.08 -22.37 2.52
CA ILE A 49 -22.68 -23.16 3.62
C ILE A 49 -21.75 -23.20 4.84
N LYS A 50 -20.43 -23.27 4.61
CA LYS A 50 -19.43 -23.26 5.68
C LYS A 50 -19.15 -21.85 6.23
N GLY A 51 -19.69 -20.79 5.62
CA GLY A 51 -19.33 -19.40 5.91
C GLY A 51 -17.89 -19.04 5.52
N ASP A 52 -17.24 -19.87 4.71
CA ASP A 52 -15.85 -19.66 4.28
C ASP A 52 -15.82 -18.82 3.01
N THR A 53 -15.92 -17.51 3.19
CA THR A 53 -15.77 -16.51 2.12
C THR A 53 -14.40 -15.86 2.15
N THR A 54 -13.35 -16.64 2.49
CA THR A 54 -11.98 -16.21 2.57
C THR A 54 -11.29 -16.21 1.21
N GLU A 55 -10.12 -15.56 1.14
CA GLU A 55 -9.27 -15.61 -0.04
C GLU A 55 -8.78 -17.03 -0.34
N GLN A 56 -8.50 -17.83 0.68
CA GLN A 56 -8.09 -19.22 0.50
C GLN A 56 -9.18 -20.06 -0.18
N ALA A 57 -10.44 -19.85 0.19
CA ALA A 57 -11.58 -20.49 -0.48
C ALA A 57 -11.70 -20.03 -1.94
N TYR A 58 -11.47 -18.74 -2.22
CA TYR A 58 -11.41 -18.22 -3.59
C TYR A 58 -10.28 -18.87 -4.40
N GLN A 59 -9.08 -18.98 -3.86
CA GLN A 59 -7.95 -19.63 -4.53
C GLN A 59 -8.24 -21.10 -4.85
N ALA A 60 -8.91 -21.82 -3.95
CA ALA A 60 -9.32 -23.19 -4.23
C ALA A 60 -10.32 -23.27 -5.40
N ILE A 61 -11.24 -22.30 -5.50
CA ILE A 61 -12.18 -22.18 -6.63
C ILE A 61 -11.42 -21.88 -7.94
N CYS A 62 -10.45 -20.96 -7.91
CA CYS A 62 -9.61 -20.64 -9.06
C CYS A 62 -8.81 -21.86 -9.54
N GLN A 63 -8.30 -22.69 -8.63
CA GLN A 63 -7.61 -23.94 -8.97
C GLN A 63 -8.53 -24.92 -9.72
N ILE A 64 -9.81 -25.03 -9.32
CA ILE A 64 -10.78 -25.87 -10.03
C ILE A 64 -10.98 -25.37 -11.47
N VAL A 65 -11.08 -24.06 -11.68
CA VAL A 65 -11.22 -23.46 -13.02
C VAL A 65 -9.96 -23.72 -13.85
N THR A 66 -8.78 -23.43 -13.34
CA THR A 66 -7.51 -23.57 -14.09
C THR A 66 -7.16 -25.02 -14.40
N GLN A 67 -7.43 -25.94 -13.48
CA GLN A 67 -7.21 -27.38 -13.71
C GLN A 67 -8.17 -27.98 -14.73
N ASN A 68 -9.27 -27.30 -15.03
CA ASN A 68 -10.32 -27.74 -15.95
C ASN A 68 -10.68 -26.61 -16.94
N ALA A 69 -9.68 -25.87 -17.44
CA ALA A 69 -9.87 -24.65 -18.22
C ALA A 69 -10.75 -24.86 -19.47
N GLU A 70 -10.65 -26.00 -20.16
CA GLU A 70 -11.50 -26.33 -21.30
C GLU A 70 -12.98 -26.44 -20.91
N LYS A 71 -13.26 -27.05 -19.77
CA LYS A 71 -14.64 -27.20 -19.24
C LYS A 71 -15.22 -25.89 -18.74
N TYR A 72 -14.38 -25.02 -18.20
CA TYR A 72 -14.78 -23.76 -17.57
C TYR A 72 -14.29 -22.54 -18.38
N SER A 73 -14.28 -22.67 -19.71
CA SER A 73 -13.77 -21.65 -20.65
C SER A 73 -14.42 -20.27 -20.45
N ASP A 74 -15.69 -20.22 -20.00
CA ASP A 74 -16.39 -18.96 -19.71
C ASP A 74 -15.76 -18.16 -18.55
N TYR A 75 -15.01 -18.85 -17.68
CA TYR A 75 -14.34 -18.26 -16.50
C TYR A 75 -12.82 -18.12 -16.71
N VAL A 76 -12.35 -18.29 -17.93
CA VAL A 76 -10.95 -18.11 -18.34
C VAL A 76 -10.85 -16.92 -19.29
N ASP A 77 -9.87 -16.06 -19.08
CA ASP A 77 -9.61 -14.93 -19.98
C ASP A 77 -8.80 -15.32 -21.23
N ALA A 78 -8.62 -14.39 -22.16
CA ALA A 78 -7.90 -14.61 -23.41
C ALA A 78 -6.41 -15.00 -23.23
N ASN A 79 -5.84 -14.79 -22.03
CA ASN A 79 -4.45 -15.09 -21.67
C ASN A 79 -4.33 -16.39 -20.85
N GLY A 80 -5.43 -17.12 -20.65
CA GLY A 80 -5.47 -18.34 -19.82
C GLY A 80 -5.58 -18.08 -18.31
N GLY A 81 -5.77 -16.83 -17.89
CA GLY A 81 -6.03 -16.42 -16.50
C GLY A 81 -7.50 -16.56 -16.12
N ILE A 82 -7.84 -16.22 -14.88
CA ILE A 82 -9.22 -16.24 -14.38
C ILE A 82 -9.98 -15.00 -14.86
N ASN A 83 -11.11 -15.20 -15.53
CA ASN A 83 -12.09 -14.14 -15.76
C ASN A 83 -12.89 -13.89 -14.46
N ALA A 84 -12.37 -13.01 -13.62
CA ALA A 84 -12.91 -12.74 -12.29
C ALA A 84 -14.34 -12.15 -12.34
N GLU A 85 -14.69 -11.37 -13.38
CA GLU A 85 -16.02 -10.80 -13.54
C GLU A 85 -17.07 -11.87 -13.85
N ALA A 86 -16.76 -12.77 -14.78
CA ALA A 86 -17.62 -13.89 -15.11
C ALA A 86 -17.81 -14.83 -13.91
N LEU A 87 -16.71 -15.11 -13.17
CA LEU A 87 -16.75 -15.94 -11.96
C LEU A 87 -17.55 -15.27 -10.85
N GLN A 88 -17.42 -13.94 -10.66
CA GLN A 88 -18.22 -13.16 -9.70
C GLN A 88 -19.72 -13.26 -9.99
N LYS A 89 -20.11 -13.17 -11.26
CA LYS A 89 -21.51 -13.28 -11.67
C LYS A 89 -22.08 -14.63 -11.27
N MET A 90 -21.38 -15.71 -11.56
CA MET A 90 -21.78 -17.07 -11.17
C MET A 90 -21.89 -17.22 -9.64
N ILE A 91 -20.90 -16.71 -8.89
CA ILE A 91 -20.93 -16.73 -7.42
C ILE A 91 -22.14 -15.98 -6.87
N ASN A 92 -22.48 -14.82 -7.44
CA ASN A 92 -23.67 -14.06 -7.07
C ASN A 92 -24.96 -14.86 -7.33
N GLU A 93 -25.06 -15.52 -8.48
CA GLU A 93 -26.20 -16.36 -8.83
C GLU A 93 -26.37 -17.53 -7.85
N VAL A 94 -25.28 -18.21 -7.49
CA VAL A 94 -25.29 -19.27 -6.47
C VAL A 94 -25.74 -18.72 -5.12
N GLY A 95 -25.19 -17.59 -4.68
CA GLY A 95 -25.49 -16.96 -3.39
C GLY A 95 -26.97 -16.50 -3.29
N GLN A 96 -27.52 -15.91 -4.37
CA GLN A 96 -28.93 -15.50 -4.40
C GLN A 96 -29.91 -16.66 -4.30
N ASN A 97 -29.54 -17.85 -4.75
CA ASN A 97 -30.36 -19.07 -4.69
C ASN A 97 -30.30 -19.77 -3.32
N LEU A 98 -29.48 -19.31 -2.39
CA LEU A 98 -29.44 -19.84 -1.02
C LEU A 98 -30.56 -19.26 -0.15
N ARG A 99 -30.81 -19.90 0.99
CA ARG A 99 -31.81 -19.47 2.00
C ARG A 99 -31.15 -19.45 3.38
N PRO A 100 -30.87 -18.28 3.98
CA PRO A 100 -31.02 -16.92 3.40
C PRO A 100 -30.09 -16.65 2.24
N PRO A 101 -30.37 -15.67 1.35
CA PRO A 101 -29.46 -15.26 0.30
C PRO A 101 -28.13 -14.78 0.88
N MET A 102 -27.03 -15.17 0.24
CA MET A 102 -25.67 -14.82 0.66
C MET A 102 -24.92 -14.08 -0.44
N GLN A 103 -23.95 -13.25 -0.05
CA GLN A 103 -23.11 -12.49 -0.98
C GLN A 103 -21.64 -12.78 -0.70
N TRP A 104 -20.87 -12.91 -1.76
CA TRP A 104 -19.43 -13.05 -1.68
C TRP A 104 -18.78 -12.25 -2.81
N ASN A 105 -18.17 -11.13 -2.48
CA ASN A 105 -17.44 -10.32 -3.44
C ASN A 105 -16.03 -10.89 -3.62
N ILE A 106 -15.81 -11.64 -4.71
CA ILE A 106 -14.49 -12.20 -5.05
C ILE A 106 -13.62 -11.24 -5.86
N LEU A 107 -14.20 -10.18 -6.45
CA LEU A 107 -13.42 -9.20 -7.20
C LEU A 107 -12.38 -8.50 -6.31
N LYS A 108 -12.60 -8.49 -5.00
CA LYS A 108 -11.61 -8.05 -4.01
C LYS A 108 -10.35 -8.93 -3.97
N TYR A 109 -10.44 -10.18 -4.46
CA TYR A 109 -9.31 -11.11 -4.54
C TYR A 109 -8.69 -11.21 -5.94
N GLY A 110 -9.24 -10.57 -6.98
CA GLY A 110 -8.88 -10.48 -8.42
C GLY A 110 -7.56 -11.12 -8.86
N ASP A 111 -7.24 -11.11 -10.12
CA ASP A 111 -5.90 -11.54 -10.56
C ASP A 111 -4.84 -10.74 -9.77
N GLN A 112 -4.25 -11.39 -8.77
CA GLN A 112 -3.41 -10.74 -7.77
C GLN A 112 -1.96 -10.57 -8.23
N SER A 113 -1.69 -10.76 -9.50
CA SER A 113 -0.41 -10.38 -10.08
C SER A 113 -0.25 -8.87 -9.96
N LEU A 114 0.66 -8.46 -9.06
CA LEU A 114 1.01 -7.06 -8.97
C LEU A 114 1.83 -6.66 -10.19
N SER A 115 1.48 -5.55 -10.80
CA SER A 115 2.23 -4.94 -11.89
C SER A 115 2.69 -3.55 -11.51
N LEU A 116 3.85 -3.12 -12.04
CA LEU A 116 4.44 -1.82 -11.79
C LEU A 116 4.40 -0.96 -13.06
N SER A 117 3.93 0.28 -12.91
CA SER A 117 4.01 1.31 -13.95
C SER A 117 4.76 2.52 -13.40
N ILE A 118 5.89 2.86 -14.02
CA ILE A 118 6.67 4.05 -13.68
C ILE A 118 6.29 5.19 -14.62
N TYR A 119 6.01 6.34 -14.06
CA TYR A 119 5.75 7.60 -14.74
C TYR A 119 6.86 8.57 -14.34
N PHE A 120 7.86 8.71 -15.22
CA PHE A 120 9.04 9.52 -14.97
C PHE A 120 8.87 10.88 -15.61
N GLU A 121 8.83 11.93 -14.80
CA GLU A 121 8.67 13.29 -15.30
C GLU A 121 9.92 13.76 -16.04
N ARG A 122 9.70 14.26 -17.26
CA ARG A 122 10.68 14.90 -18.10
C ARG A 122 10.25 16.32 -18.42
N SER A 123 10.37 17.19 -17.45
CA SER A 123 10.22 18.64 -17.58
C SER A 123 11.60 19.32 -17.55
N GLY A 124 11.64 20.60 -17.88
CA GLY A 124 12.86 21.39 -17.76
C GLY A 124 13.38 21.52 -16.33
N SER A 125 12.49 21.49 -15.34
CA SER A 125 12.82 21.58 -13.91
C SER A 125 13.41 20.29 -13.35
N MET A 126 13.16 19.14 -13.98
CA MET A 126 13.68 17.84 -13.53
C MET A 126 15.09 17.54 -14.07
N VAL A 127 15.48 18.11 -15.20
CA VAL A 127 16.82 17.89 -15.81
C VAL A 127 17.98 18.13 -14.83
N PRO A 128 17.96 19.18 -13.99
CA PRO A 128 19.05 19.45 -13.05
C PRO A 128 19.27 18.38 -11.96
N TYR A 129 18.34 17.44 -11.73
CA TYR A 129 18.51 16.36 -10.73
C TYR A 129 19.36 15.18 -11.24
N ASP A 130 19.60 15.07 -12.55
CA ASP A 130 20.34 13.95 -13.16
C ASP A 130 21.65 14.40 -13.80
N GLN A 131 22.31 15.40 -13.22
CA GLN A 131 23.61 15.89 -13.72
C GLN A 131 24.74 14.98 -13.30
N ALA A 132 25.75 14.85 -14.16
CA ALA A 132 26.91 14.00 -13.91
C ALA A 132 27.72 14.42 -12.65
N SER A 133 27.56 15.67 -12.19
CA SER A 133 28.18 16.20 -10.96
C SER A 133 27.41 15.93 -9.69
N GLY A 134 26.17 15.38 -9.78
CA GLY A 134 25.30 15.11 -8.66
C GLY A 134 25.51 13.74 -8.03
N GLY A 135 24.91 13.53 -6.85
CA GLY A 135 24.99 12.26 -6.11
C GLY A 135 24.05 11.16 -6.63
N GLY A 136 23.28 11.42 -7.70
CA GLY A 136 22.44 10.42 -8.35
C GLY A 136 21.23 9.93 -7.50
N GLN A 137 20.75 10.73 -6.54
CA GLN A 137 19.66 10.34 -5.64
C GLN A 137 18.38 10.04 -6.39
N LEU A 138 18.02 10.82 -7.41
CA LEU A 138 16.86 10.60 -8.26
C LEU A 138 16.95 9.25 -8.98
N LYS A 139 18.09 8.98 -9.63
CA LYS A 139 18.33 7.72 -10.33
C LYS A 139 18.31 6.54 -9.38
N LYS A 140 18.95 6.68 -8.20
CA LYS A 140 18.93 5.66 -7.16
C LYS A 140 17.50 5.34 -6.71
N ALA A 141 16.70 6.35 -6.46
CA ALA A 141 15.29 6.14 -6.03
C ALA A 141 14.51 5.35 -7.08
N VAL A 142 14.65 5.66 -8.36
CA VAL A 142 13.99 4.92 -9.45
C VAL A 142 14.50 3.48 -9.55
N ASN A 143 15.81 3.28 -9.43
CA ASN A 143 16.41 1.95 -9.44
C ASN A 143 15.90 1.11 -8.27
N ASP A 144 15.84 1.69 -7.06
CA ASP A 144 15.33 1.02 -5.87
C ASP A 144 13.85 0.62 -6.04
N LEU A 145 13.01 1.49 -6.59
CA LEU A 145 11.61 1.18 -6.89
C LEU A 145 11.45 -0.03 -7.80
N ILE A 146 12.26 -0.11 -8.85
CA ILE A 146 12.22 -1.23 -9.80
C ILE A 146 12.76 -2.51 -9.15
N ASN A 147 13.89 -2.43 -8.45
CA ASN A 147 14.54 -3.60 -7.86
C ASN A 147 13.79 -4.18 -6.66
N PHE A 148 13.10 -3.35 -5.88
CA PHE A 148 12.34 -3.79 -4.71
C PHE A 148 10.90 -4.20 -5.03
N PHE A 149 10.46 -4.06 -6.27
CA PHE A 149 9.18 -4.58 -6.70
C PHE A 149 9.37 -5.96 -7.34
N PRO A 150 8.68 -7.03 -6.91
CA PRO A 150 8.93 -8.40 -7.36
C PRO A 150 8.93 -8.60 -8.88
N THR A 151 8.09 -7.86 -9.60
CA THR A 151 8.02 -7.86 -11.07
C THR A 151 8.55 -6.56 -11.68
N GLY A 152 9.44 -5.84 -10.97
CA GLY A 152 9.88 -4.50 -11.37
C GLY A 152 10.61 -4.47 -12.72
N HIS A 153 11.36 -5.51 -13.07
CA HIS A 153 12.00 -5.63 -14.38
C HIS A 153 11.01 -5.85 -15.54
N GLN A 154 9.73 -6.04 -15.24
CA GLN A 154 8.63 -6.07 -16.22
C GLN A 154 7.78 -4.79 -16.17
N ALA A 155 8.26 -3.75 -15.46
CA ALA A 155 7.54 -2.50 -15.31
C ALA A 155 7.27 -1.82 -16.66
N ALA A 156 6.09 -1.23 -16.80
CA ALA A 156 5.82 -0.29 -17.87
C ALA A 156 6.42 1.07 -17.52
N ILE A 157 7.38 1.55 -18.32
CA ILE A 157 7.99 2.87 -18.12
C ILE A 157 7.36 3.87 -19.06
N ASN A 158 6.96 5.01 -18.53
CA ASN A 158 6.36 6.12 -19.25
C ASN A 158 7.12 7.42 -18.93
N ILE A 159 7.32 8.23 -19.95
CA ILE A 159 7.85 9.59 -19.83
C ILE A 159 6.65 10.52 -19.77
N VAL A 160 6.63 11.42 -18.79
CA VAL A 160 5.52 12.37 -18.58
C VAL A 160 6.00 13.81 -18.64
N ASN A 161 5.19 14.64 -19.28
CA ASN A 161 5.30 16.11 -19.30
C ASN A 161 3.96 16.71 -19.75
N SER A 162 3.83 17.22 -20.96
CA SER A 162 2.55 17.70 -21.50
C SER A 162 1.50 16.58 -21.66
N ASP A 163 1.93 15.35 -21.70
CA ASP A 163 1.13 14.12 -21.76
C ASP A 163 1.96 12.93 -21.26
N ILE A 164 1.42 11.70 -21.39
CA ILE A 164 2.08 10.44 -21.06
C ILE A 164 2.53 9.76 -22.37
N TYR A 165 3.81 9.41 -22.42
CA TYR A 165 4.45 8.79 -23.57
C TYR A 165 5.17 7.50 -23.14
N PRO A 166 4.87 6.33 -23.75
CA PRO A 166 5.61 5.11 -23.44
C PRO A 166 7.10 5.29 -23.73
N TYR A 167 7.94 4.85 -22.81
CA TYR A 167 9.38 4.80 -23.05
C TYR A 167 9.71 3.76 -24.12
N GLN A 168 10.54 4.12 -25.09
CA GLN A 168 10.80 3.29 -26.29
C GLN A 168 11.89 2.23 -26.07
N GLY A 169 12.40 2.08 -24.86
CA GLY A 169 13.42 1.09 -24.49
C GLY A 169 12.87 0.03 -23.55
N THR A 170 13.78 -0.83 -23.08
CA THR A 170 13.51 -1.81 -22.04
C THR A 170 13.74 -1.20 -20.64
N VAL A 171 13.25 -1.87 -19.59
CA VAL A 171 13.55 -1.49 -18.21
C VAL A 171 15.06 -1.46 -17.97
N ASP A 172 15.78 -2.48 -18.45
CA ASP A 172 17.24 -2.55 -18.30
C ASP A 172 17.96 -1.40 -19.02
N SER A 173 17.51 -1.02 -20.23
CA SER A 173 18.07 0.14 -20.92
C SER A 173 17.82 1.44 -20.18
N PHE A 174 16.63 1.60 -19.56
CA PHE A 174 16.30 2.74 -18.71
C PHE A 174 17.20 2.80 -17.46
N LEU A 175 17.40 1.66 -16.79
CA LEU A 175 18.23 1.58 -15.59
C LEU A 175 19.73 1.85 -15.89
N GLN A 176 20.21 1.44 -17.05
CA GLN A 176 21.61 1.62 -17.48
C GLN A 176 21.88 2.99 -18.10
N ASP A 177 20.84 3.72 -18.49
CA ASP A 177 20.99 5.04 -19.11
C ASP A 177 21.60 6.03 -18.11
N ARG A 178 22.70 6.66 -18.52
CA ARG A 178 23.43 7.63 -17.68
C ARG A 178 22.85 9.04 -17.77
N ASP A 179 22.09 9.33 -18.82
CA ASP A 179 21.45 10.63 -19.06
C ASP A 179 20.09 10.42 -19.73
N ILE A 180 19.11 10.04 -18.90
CA ILE A 180 17.74 9.76 -19.36
C ILE A 180 17.08 11.00 -19.99
N TYR A 181 17.51 12.20 -19.61
CA TYR A 181 16.97 13.44 -20.16
C TYR A 181 17.51 13.72 -21.57
N ALA A 182 18.76 13.36 -21.86
CA ALA A 182 19.30 13.46 -23.21
C ALA A 182 18.69 12.40 -24.14
N SER A 183 18.59 11.15 -23.70
CA SER A 183 18.05 10.04 -24.50
C SER A 183 16.56 10.21 -24.81
N THR A 184 15.80 10.88 -23.95
CA THR A 184 14.38 11.17 -24.13
C THR A 184 14.10 12.58 -24.69
N LYS A 185 15.14 13.28 -25.19
CA LYS A 185 15.00 14.60 -25.78
C LYS A 185 14.00 14.56 -26.96
N GLY A 186 13.05 15.50 -26.96
CA GLY A 186 12.02 15.58 -27.99
C GLY A 186 10.77 14.75 -27.72
N VAL A 187 10.73 13.96 -26.64
CA VAL A 187 9.50 13.29 -26.21
C VAL A 187 8.57 14.31 -25.57
N GLY A 188 7.41 14.53 -26.18
CA GLY A 188 6.41 15.49 -25.74
C GLY A 188 6.91 16.94 -25.68
N ASN A 189 6.24 17.77 -24.88
CA ASN A 189 6.64 19.16 -24.64
C ASN A 189 7.12 19.32 -23.18
N ALA A 190 8.43 19.45 -23.00
CA ALA A 190 9.07 19.57 -21.70
C ALA A 190 8.98 20.96 -21.05
N SER A 191 8.28 21.92 -21.69
CA SER A 191 8.14 23.29 -21.17
C SER A 191 7.14 23.41 -20.04
N TYR A 192 6.30 22.42 -19.82
CA TYR A 192 5.31 22.37 -18.73
C TYR A 192 4.89 20.93 -18.47
N THR A 193 4.38 20.70 -17.26
CA THR A 193 3.78 19.42 -16.85
C THR A 193 2.31 19.68 -16.52
N ASP A 194 1.41 18.98 -17.24
CA ASP A 194 -0.02 19.07 -17.00
C ASP A 194 -0.47 17.99 -16.03
N PHE A 195 -0.35 18.26 -14.74
CA PHE A 195 -0.71 17.29 -13.69
C PHE A 195 -2.18 16.82 -13.78
N LYS A 196 -3.11 17.65 -14.28
CA LYS A 196 -4.48 17.23 -14.48
C LYS A 196 -4.56 16.09 -15.48
N VAL A 197 -3.95 16.29 -16.64
CA VAL A 197 -3.92 15.26 -17.69
C VAL A 197 -3.20 14.01 -17.20
N ILE A 198 -2.05 14.19 -16.52
CA ILE A 198 -1.23 13.09 -16.04
C ILE A 198 -2.00 12.24 -15.02
N PHE A 199 -2.54 12.83 -13.95
CA PHE A 199 -3.26 12.08 -12.93
C PHE A 199 -4.53 11.41 -13.49
N ASP A 200 -5.33 12.13 -14.29
CA ASP A 200 -6.51 11.54 -14.93
C ASP A 200 -6.17 10.29 -15.76
N LYS A 201 -5.10 10.37 -16.56
CA LYS A 201 -4.65 9.24 -17.39
C LYS A 201 -4.07 8.09 -16.57
N ILE A 202 -3.28 8.39 -15.53
CA ILE A 202 -2.77 7.37 -14.60
C ILE A 202 -3.96 6.61 -13.99
N PHE A 203 -4.95 7.31 -13.46
CA PHE A 203 -6.11 6.67 -12.83
C PHE A 203 -6.94 5.85 -13.82
N GLN A 204 -7.14 6.36 -15.05
CA GLN A 204 -7.87 5.63 -16.10
C GLN A 204 -7.14 4.38 -16.59
N ALA A 205 -5.81 4.41 -16.61
CA ALA A 205 -4.99 3.28 -17.03
C ALA A 205 -4.84 2.18 -15.97
N GLN A 206 -5.10 2.52 -14.68
CA GLN A 206 -4.94 1.56 -13.60
C GLN A 206 -5.97 0.44 -13.66
N ARG A 207 -5.48 -0.79 -13.49
CA ARG A 207 -6.25 -2.02 -13.31
C ARG A 207 -6.06 -2.53 -11.87
N PRO A 208 -6.93 -3.43 -11.38
CA PRO A 208 -6.71 -4.09 -10.10
C PRO A 208 -5.29 -4.71 -10.04
N GLY A 209 -4.60 -4.51 -8.92
CA GLY A 209 -3.21 -4.97 -8.75
C GLY A 209 -2.13 -4.11 -9.42
N ASN A 210 -2.49 -3.10 -10.23
CA ASN A 210 -1.49 -2.19 -10.79
C ASN A 210 -1.06 -1.14 -9.76
N VAL A 211 0.25 -0.98 -9.61
CA VAL A 211 0.90 0.05 -8.80
C VAL A 211 1.55 1.05 -9.75
N ALA A 212 1.02 2.26 -9.79
CA ALA A 212 1.59 3.38 -10.54
C ALA A 212 2.51 4.20 -9.63
N VAL A 213 3.67 4.57 -10.11
CA VAL A 213 4.63 5.43 -9.41
C VAL A 213 4.96 6.63 -10.28
N LEU A 214 4.61 7.82 -9.81
CA LEU A 214 4.99 9.08 -10.45
C LEU A 214 6.23 9.65 -9.73
N VAL A 215 7.29 9.94 -10.49
CA VAL A 215 8.51 10.60 -10.03
C VAL A 215 8.55 12.01 -10.60
N THR A 216 8.54 13.04 -9.74
CA THR A 216 8.28 14.45 -10.10
C THR A 216 8.88 15.40 -9.07
N ASP A 217 9.09 16.67 -9.42
CA ASP A 217 9.40 17.73 -8.44
C ASP A 217 8.14 18.42 -7.88
N LEU A 218 6.95 18.06 -8.38
CA LEU A 218 5.67 18.64 -8.02
C LEU A 218 5.61 20.17 -8.16
N ILE A 219 6.41 20.77 -9.03
CA ILE A 219 6.32 22.19 -9.31
C ILE A 219 5.16 22.44 -10.29
N TYR A 220 4.11 23.06 -9.77
CA TYR A 220 2.96 23.43 -10.59
C TYR A 220 3.31 24.58 -11.52
N SER A 221 3.35 24.32 -12.81
CA SER A 221 3.71 25.29 -13.84
C SER A 221 2.59 25.40 -14.90
N PRO A 222 1.45 26.03 -14.58
CA PRO A 222 0.36 26.16 -15.51
C PRO A 222 0.71 27.12 -16.66
N LYS A 223 0.07 26.91 -17.81
CA LYS A 223 0.23 27.81 -18.96
C LYS A 223 -0.39 29.19 -18.67
N ASN A 224 0.20 30.22 -19.25
CA ASN A 224 -0.37 31.58 -19.31
C ASN A 224 -0.63 32.23 -17.93
N THR A 225 0.37 32.18 -17.05
CA THR A 225 0.31 32.76 -15.70
C THR A 225 0.71 34.23 -15.62
N SER A 226 1.10 34.85 -16.75
CA SER A 226 1.50 36.27 -16.76
C SER A 226 0.39 37.18 -16.25
N GLY A 227 0.68 37.93 -15.18
CA GLY A 227 -0.28 38.86 -14.56
C GLY A 227 -1.32 38.19 -13.64
N VAL A 228 -1.23 36.91 -13.40
CA VAL A 228 -2.10 36.19 -12.44
C VAL A 228 -1.45 36.23 -11.06
N SER A 229 -2.23 36.53 -10.00
CA SER A 229 -1.71 36.52 -8.64
C SER A 229 -1.35 35.13 -8.14
N VAL A 230 -0.39 35.03 -7.24
CA VAL A 230 0.05 33.80 -6.60
C VAL A 230 -1.14 33.08 -5.93
N GLU A 231 -1.95 33.84 -5.17
CA GLU A 231 -3.11 33.29 -4.47
C GLU A 231 -4.11 32.64 -5.43
N LYS A 232 -4.35 33.26 -6.59
CA LYS A 232 -5.27 32.69 -7.58
C LYS A 232 -4.74 31.35 -8.10
N ILE A 233 -3.46 31.26 -8.43
CA ILE A 233 -2.86 30.03 -8.94
C ILE A 233 -2.85 28.93 -7.89
N LEU A 234 -2.48 29.24 -6.66
CA LEU A 234 -2.50 28.28 -5.57
C LEU A 234 -3.90 27.75 -5.27
N ASN A 235 -4.93 28.62 -5.37
CA ASN A 235 -6.33 28.20 -5.22
C ASN A 235 -6.81 27.34 -6.40
N GLU A 236 -6.37 27.66 -7.61
CA GLU A 236 -6.66 26.84 -8.79
C GLU A 236 -6.01 25.46 -8.68
N GLU A 237 -4.78 25.38 -8.18
CA GLU A 237 -4.07 24.13 -7.92
C GLU A 237 -4.80 23.26 -6.89
N ASN A 238 -5.20 23.82 -5.75
CA ASN A 238 -6.00 23.12 -4.75
C ASN A 238 -7.31 22.59 -5.34
N SER A 239 -8.07 23.48 -6.02
CA SER A 239 -9.36 23.12 -6.62
C SER A 239 -9.22 22.03 -7.68
N LEU A 240 -8.13 22.07 -8.46
CA LEU A 240 -7.80 21.09 -9.47
C LEU A 240 -7.53 19.72 -8.82
N ALA A 241 -6.67 19.68 -7.80
CA ALA A 241 -6.37 18.47 -7.06
C ALA A 241 -7.65 17.89 -6.45
N THR A 242 -8.43 18.67 -5.73
CA THR A 242 -9.71 18.22 -5.15
C THR A 242 -10.64 17.64 -6.20
N SER A 243 -10.79 18.31 -7.35
CA SER A 243 -11.66 17.84 -8.45
C SER A 243 -11.20 16.51 -9.05
N ILE A 244 -9.89 16.32 -9.22
CA ILE A 244 -9.34 15.09 -9.77
C ILE A 244 -9.55 13.94 -8.77
N PHE A 245 -9.07 14.10 -7.54
CA PHE A 245 -9.01 13.00 -6.58
C PHE A 245 -10.38 12.60 -6.02
N THR A 246 -11.36 13.52 -5.99
CA THR A 246 -12.75 13.19 -5.61
C THR A 246 -13.38 12.13 -6.53
N ARG A 247 -12.95 12.05 -7.79
CA ARG A 247 -13.46 11.05 -8.75
C ARG A 247 -12.91 9.63 -8.51
N TYR A 248 -11.78 9.52 -7.77
CA TYR A 248 -11.05 8.25 -7.61
C TYR A 248 -10.97 7.78 -6.16
N LYS A 249 -12.12 7.80 -5.46
CA LYS A 249 -12.21 7.52 -4.01
C LYS A 249 -11.70 6.15 -3.55
N GLY A 250 -11.63 5.17 -4.44
CA GLY A 250 -11.08 3.84 -4.13
C GLY A 250 -9.56 3.75 -4.14
N LYS A 251 -8.88 4.80 -4.61
CA LYS A 251 -7.41 4.83 -4.69
C LYS A 251 -6.79 5.28 -3.37
N SER A 252 -5.60 4.79 -3.12
CA SER A 252 -4.71 5.24 -2.04
C SER A 252 -3.45 5.82 -2.66
N ILE A 253 -2.95 6.90 -2.07
CA ILE A 253 -1.82 7.66 -2.60
C ILE A 253 -0.79 7.82 -1.48
N ILE A 254 0.43 7.35 -1.71
CA ILE A 254 1.56 7.58 -0.82
C ILE A 254 2.45 8.62 -1.48
N VAL A 255 2.70 9.73 -0.79
CA VAL A 255 3.62 10.77 -1.22
C VAL A 255 4.88 10.67 -0.36
N ASN A 256 6.00 10.30 -0.99
CA ASN A 256 7.32 10.31 -0.39
C ASN A 256 8.09 11.51 -0.90
N GLN A 257 8.58 12.34 0.03
CA GLN A 257 9.48 13.46 -0.27
C GLN A 257 10.93 12.99 -0.07
N LEU A 258 11.76 13.19 -1.08
CA LEU A 258 13.19 12.95 -1.07
C LEU A 258 13.93 14.24 -1.41
N HIS A 259 15.24 14.27 -1.18
CA HIS A 259 16.11 15.35 -1.65
C HIS A 259 17.12 14.81 -2.64
N GLY A 260 17.35 15.57 -3.71
CA GLY A 260 18.37 15.28 -4.70
C GLY A 260 19.27 16.46 -4.95
N ASP A 261 20.50 16.19 -5.40
CA ASP A 261 21.39 17.22 -5.88
C ASP A 261 20.82 17.83 -7.16
N PHE A 262 20.70 19.14 -7.14
CA PHE A 262 20.22 19.95 -8.24
C PHE A 262 21.35 20.84 -8.74
N ASP A 263 21.70 20.75 -10.02
CA ASP A 263 22.74 21.59 -10.64
C ASP A 263 22.26 22.05 -12.02
N GLY A 264 21.68 23.26 -12.10
CA GLY A 264 21.17 23.81 -13.37
C GLY A 264 20.25 25.01 -13.22
N GLN A 265 19.43 25.20 -14.23
CA GLN A 265 18.43 26.30 -14.25
C GLN A 265 17.20 25.92 -13.44
N TYR A 266 16.85 26.77 -12.48
CA TYR A 266 15.57 26.75 -11.81
C TYR A 266 14.58 27.71 -12.52
N TYR A 267 13.34 27.29 -12.68
CA TYR A 267 12.29 28.04 -13.35
C TYR A 267 11.23 28.44 -12.32
N PRO A 268 11.35 29.63 -11.72
CA PRO A 268 10.40 30.08 -10.72
C PRO A 268 9.04 30.36 -11.34
N TYR A 269 7.98 30.19 -10.54
CA TYR A 269 6.63 30.58 -10.93
C TYR A 269 6.54 32.05 -11.39
N ASN A 270 7.17 32.95 -10.65
CA ASN A 270 7.20 34.38 -10.94
C ASN A 270 8.65 34.87 -10.96
N GLY A 271 9.13 35.26 -12.11
CA GLY A 271 10.48 35.77 -12.25
C GLY A 271 11.23 35.19 -13.44
N LYS A 272 12.53 35.50 -13.50
CA LYS A 272 13.43 34.98 -14.54
C LYS A 272 14.09 33.69 -14.04
N PRO A 273 14.29 32.70 -14.92
CA PRO A 273 15.09 31.54 -14.59
C PRO A 273 16.48 31.94 -14.05
N PHE A 274 16.94 31.23 -13.03
CA PHE A 274 18.26 31.45 -12.42
C PHE A 274 19.00 30.14 -12.21
N ALA A 275 20.35 30.22 -12.24
CA ALA A 275 21.17 29.06 -11.95
C ALA A 275 21.14 28.76 -10.45
N TYR A 276 20.96 27.48 -10.10
CA TYR A 276 21.02 27.01 -8.73
C TYR A 276 21.84 25.72 -8.65
N LYS A 277 22.64 25.60 -7.61
CA LYS A 277 23.37 24.39 -7.24
C LYS A 277 23.18 24.12 -5.76
N GLY A 278 22.60 22.97 -5.43
CA GLY A 278 22.32 22.58 -4.05
C GLY A 278 21.28 21.48 -3.97
N LEU A 279 20.79 21.16 -2.77
CA LEU A 279 19.72 20.20 -2.58
C LEU A 279 18.36 20.80 -2.95
N ARG A 280 17.51 19.98 -3.57
CA ARG A 280 16.11 20.31 -3.83
C ARG A 280 15.24 19.08 -3.58
N PRO A 281 13.98 19.28 -3.11
CA PRO A 281 13.03 18.18 -2.97
C PRO A 281 12.58 17.64 -4.33
N PHE A 282 12.40 16.33 -4.39
CA PHE A 282 11.61 15.64 -5.41
C PHE A 282 10.71 14.60 -4.75
N TYR A 283 9.73 14.11 -5.47
CA TYR A 283 8.69 13.27 -4.91
C TYR A 283 8.55 11.96 -5.67
N VAL A 284 8.29 10.91 -4.92
CA VAL A 284 7.87 9.60 -5.40
C VAL A 284 6.46 9.37 -4.91
N ILE A 285 5.50 9.38 -5.84
CA ILE A 285 4.08 9.25 -5.54
C ILE A 285 3.62 7.87 -5.98
N ILE A 286 3.28 7.01 -5.01
CA ILE A 286 2.79 5.66 -5.25
C ILE A 286 1.26 5.69 -5.23
N ILE A 287 0.62 5.19 -6.29
CA ILE A 287 -0.82 5.21 -6.49
C ILE A 287 -1.29 3.80 -6.81
N ALA A 288 -2.23 3.27 -6.03
CA ALA A 288 -2.90 2.00 -6.31
C ALA A 288 -4.26 1.96 -5.63
N ASP A 289 -5.03 0.88 -5.86
CA ASP A 289 -6.21 0.62 -5.05
C ASP A 289 -5.85 0.50 -3.56
N ALA A 290 -6.68 1.00 -2.68
CA ALA A 290 -6.42 0.96 -1.23
C ALA A 290 -6.20 -0.48 -0.73
N SER A 291 -6.91 -1.46 -1.28
CA SER A 291 -6.72 -2.89 -1.00
C SER A 291 -5.34 -3.40 -1.44
N THR A 292 -4.85 -2.95 -2.60
CA THR A 292 -3.51 -3.29 -3.11
C THR A 292 -2.42 -2.76 -2.18
N ILE A 293 -2.51 -1.48 -1.77
CA ILE A 293 -1.55 -0.91 -0.82
C ILE A 293 -1.60 -1.63 0.54
N ASN A 294 -2.81 -1.96 1.03
CA ASN A 294 -2.94 -2.69 2.30
C ASN A 294 -2.30 -4.09 2.23
N ARG A 295 -2.49 -4.80 1.11
CA ARG A 295 -1.84 -6.09 0.87
C ARG A 295 -0.32 -5.97 0.87
N MET A 296 0.21 -4.99 0.12
CA MET A 296 1.65 -4.74 0.08
C MET A 296 2.22 -4.37 1.46
N ALA A 297 1.51 -3.56 2.23
CA ALA A 297 1.91 -3.17 3.58
C ALA A 297 1.93 -4.34 4.58
N GLY A 298 1.13 -5.37 4.34
CA GLY A 298 1.12 -6.62 5.13
C GLY A 298 2.18 -7.64 4.69
N ASP A 299 2.89 -7.42 3.60
CA ASP A 299 3.88 -8.34 3.05
C ASP A 299 5.30 -7.75 3.15
N PRO A 300 6.19 -8.37 3.96
CA PRO A 300 7.54 -7.87 4.19
C PRO A 300 8.39 -7.65 2.93
N GLN A 301 8.11 -8.35 1.83
CA GLN A 301 8.85 -8.19 0.58
C GLN A 301 8.72 -6.77 -0.02
N PHE A 302 7.61 -6.07 0.28
CA PHE A 302 7.38 -4.70 -0.20
C PHE A 302 7.87 -3.61 0.75
N ASN A 303 8.47 -3.98 1.89
CA ASN A 303 8.87 -3.00 2.91
C ASN A 303 9.81 -1.94 2.32
N ASN A 304 10.85 -2.34 1.59
CA ASN A 304 11.81 -1.40 0.97
C ASN A 304 11.20 -0.59 -0.18
N PHE A 305 10.16 -1.09 -0.84
CA PHE A 305 9.43 -0.35 -1.87
C PHE A 305 8.53 0.72 -1.27
N LEU A 306 7.81 0.40 -0.20
CA LEU A 306 6.91 1.34 0.47
C LEU A 306 7.65 2.35 1.35
N HIS A 307 8.81 1.95 1.90
CA HIS A 307 9.68 2.78 2.74
C HIS A 307 11.01 3.03 2.03
N LEU A 308 10.94 3.76 0.93
CA LEU A 308 12.06 4.03 0.05
C LEU A 308 13.20 4.73 0.80
N ALA A 309 14.42 4.22 0.64
CA ALA A 309 15.61 4.80 1.27
C ALA A 309 15.82 6.25 0.81
N GLY A 310 16.17 7.14 1.74
CA GLY A 310 16.33 8.57 1.48
C GLY A 310 15.02 9.38 1.55
N THR A 311 13.87 8.75 1.85
CA THR A 311 12.63 9.45 2.16
C THR A 311 12.82 10.29 3.42
N VAL A 312 12.57 11.59 3.31
CA VAL A 312 12.63 12.55 4.40
C VAL A 312 11.28 12.66 5.09
N ASN A 313 10.22 12.73 4.30
CA ASN A 313 8.84 12.80 4.75
C ASN A 313 7.96 11.86 3.92
N SER A 314 6.94 11.27 4.55
CA SER A 314 5.97 10.41 3.87
C SER A 314 4.58 10.62 4.43
N TYR A 315 3.57 10.51 3.56
CA TYR A 315 2.18 10.48 3.98
C TYR A 315 1.33 9.67 3.01
N ARG A 316 0.43 8.87 3.56
CA ARG A 316 -0.55 8.11 2.79
C ARG A 316 -1.93 8.75 2.91
N PHE A 317 -2.46 9.18 1.79
CA PHE A 317 -3.84 9.63 1.65
C PHE A 317 -4.77 8.44 1.41
N ASN A 318 -6.02 8.56 1.86
CA ASN A 318 -7.07 7.56 1.71
C ASN A 318 -6.74 6.20 2.35
N GLN A 319 -6.81 6.17 3.67
CA GLN A 319 -6.62 4.97 4.50
C GLN A 319 -7.90 4.16 4.75
N ALA A 320 -9.01 4.51 4.07
CA ALA A 320 -10.28 3.82 4.26
C ALA A 320 -10.09 2.30 4.30
N HIS A 321 -10.61 1.68 5.35
CA HIS A 321 -10.61 0.24 5.55
C HIS A 321 -9.24 -0.44 5.78
N THR A 322 -8.24 0.28 6.27
CA THR A 322 -7.02 -0.39 6.76
C THR A 322 -7.34 -1.14 8.03
N THR A 323 -7.44 -2.45 7.95
CA THR A 323 -7.52 -3.31 9.12
C THR A 323 -6.12 -3.42 9.73
N LEU A 324 -5.98 -2.96 10.96
CA LEU A 324 -4.72 -3.10 11.69
C LEU A 324 -4.51 -4.57 12.07
N ASP A 325 -3.31 -5.08 11.86
CA ASP A 325 -2.91 -6.33 12.47
C ASP A 325 -2.57 -6.07 13.94
N ALA A 326 -3.31 -6.74 14.83
CA ALA A 326 -3.20 -6.58 16.27
C ALA A 326 -3.26 -7.94 16.97
N LYS A 327 -2.40 -8.14 17.98
CA LYS A 327 -2.28 -9.39 18.77
C LYS A 327 -2.23 -9.04 20.24
N LEU A 328 -2.96 -9.78 21.07
CA LEU A 328 -2.83 -9.66 22.53
C LEU A 328 -1.46 -10.16 22.98
N ILE A 329 -0.77 -9.37 23.81
CA ILE A 329 0.49 -9.77 24.47
C ILE A 329 0.13 -10.29 25.85
N PRO A 330 0.30 -11.60 26.12
CA PRO A 330 -0.11 -12.18 27.41
C PRO A 330 0.63 -11.59 28.61
N VAL A 331 1.89 -11.24 28.45
CA VAL A 331 2.73 -10.65 29.50
C VAL A 331 3.48 -9.44 28.94
N TRP A 332 3.14 -8.26 29.44
CA TRP A 332 3.84 -7.02 29.12
C TRP A 332 4.07 -6.20 30.40
N ARG A 333 5.00 -5.22 30.33
CA ARG A 333 5.54 -4.46 31.48
C ARG A 333 4.50 -3.93 32.48
N ASN A 334 3.34 -3.55 31.97
CA ASN A 334 2.30 -2.87 32.77
C ASN A 334 0.96 -3.65 32.74
N ASN A 335 0.94 -4.91 32.33
CA ASN A 335 -0.28 -5.72 32.39
C ASN A 335 -0.67 -6.00 33.85
N ALA A 336 -1.95 -5.89 34.16
CA ALA A 336 -2.53 -6.17 35.47
C ALA A 336 -3.87 -6.90 35.31
N GLY A 337 -4.14 -7.83 36.23
CA GLY A 337 -5.31 -8.70 36.09
C GLY A 337 -5.06 -9.89 35.17
N ARG A 338 -6.13 -10.43 34.60
CA ARG A 338 -6.07 -11.61 33.72
C ARG A 338 -6.97 -11.42 32.51
N CYS A 339 -6.52 -11.91 31.37
CA CYS A 339 -7.33 -12.04 30.15
C CYS A 339 -6.65 -13.02 29.19
N ARG A 340 -7.39 -13.43 28.16
CA ARG A 340 -6.88 -14.23 27.05
C ARG A 340 -7.59 -13.90 25.75
N GLU A 341 -6.89 -14.00 24.64
CA GLU A 341 -7.51 -13.85 23.32
C GLU A 341 -8.36 -15.07 23.02
N SER A 342 -9.55 -14.84 22.45
CA SER A 342 -10.43 -15.91 21.95
C SER A 342 -9.74 -16.66 20.81
N ARG A 343 -9.87 -17.98 20.79
CA ARG A 343 -9.37 -18.82 19.69
C ARG A 343 -10.30 -18.80 18.48
N ASP A 344 -11.58 -18.52 18.73
CA ASP A 344 -12.65 -18.65 17.74
C ASP A 344 -12.99 -17.31 17.06
N GLU A 345 -12.63 -16.19 17.71
CA GLU A 345 -13.03 -14.87 17.26
C GLU A 345 -11.90 -13.85 17.42
N LYS A 346 -11.38 -13.34 16.30
CA LYS A 346 -10.32 -12.33 16.28
C LYS A 346 -10.81 -11.01 16.90
N GLY A 347 -9.98 -10.39 17.75
CA GLY A 347 -10.31 -9.14 18.42
C GLY A 347 -11.25 -9.27 19.62
N LEU A 348 -11.60 -10.50 20.03
CA LEU A 348 -12.31 -10.78 21.26
C LEU A 348 -11.33 -11.24 22.35
N ILE A 349 -11.32 -10.53 23.46
CA ILE A 349 -10.54 -10.85 24.65
C ILE A 349 -11.51 -11.32 25.74
N THR A 350 -11.30 -12.51 26.25
CA THR A 350 -12.18 -13.18 27.21
C THR A 350 -11.50 -13.42 28.54
N HIS A 351 -12.28 -13.80 29.56
CA HIS A 351 -11.82 -14.06 30.93
C HIS A 351 -11.11 -12.83 31.51
N CYS A 352 -11.71 -11.64 31.27
CA CYS A 352 -11.17 -10.38 31.76
C CYS A 352 -11.49 -10.24 33.26
N GLU A 353 -10.46 -10.25 34.11
CA GLU A 353 -10.55 -10.09 35.53
C GLU A 353 -9.59 -8.98 36.00
N ASN A 354 -10.07 -8.12 36.88
CA ASN A 354 -9.21 -7.14 37.57
C ASN A 354 -8.21 -7.84 38.46
N ASP A 355 -7.04 -7.24 38.63
CA ASP A 355 -6.06 -7.64 39.62
C ASP A 355 -6.68 -7.57 41.03
N ARG A 356 -6.46 -8.58 41.85
CA ARG A 356 -7.14 -8.72 43.15
C ARG A 356 -6.65 -7.73 44.20
N GLU A 357 -5.37 -7.32 44.11
CA GLU A 357 -4.75 -6.43 45.10
C GLU A 357 -4.99 -4.97 44.74
N THR A 358 -4.80 -4.61 43.49
CA THR A 358 -4.89 -3.22 43.00
C THR A 358 -6.28 -2.85 42.51
N GLY A 359 -7.11 -3.84 42.14
CA GLY A 359 -8.40 -3.64 41.50
C GLY A 359 -8.28 -3.08 40.07
N GLN A 360 -7.07 -3.02 39.49
CA GLN A 360 -6.84 -2.53 38.13
C GLN A 360 -6.92 -3.66 37.12
N PHE A 361 -7.29 -3.29 35.88
CA PHE A 361 -7.18 -4.13 34.74
C PHE A 361 -6.35 -3.43 33.67
N ALA A 362 -5.26 -4.05 33.24
CA ALA A 362 -4.40 -3.52 32.20
C ALA A 362 -3.95 -4.65 31.27
N PHE A 363 -4.13 -4.45 29.97
CA PHE A 363 -3.70 -5.39 28.94
C PHE A 363 -3.02 -4.65 27.78
N SER A 364 -2.21 -5.37 27.01
CA SER A 364 -1.42 -4.81 25.93
C SER A 364 -1.64 -5.55 24.63
N MET A 365 -1.75 -4.77 23.54
CA MET A 365 -1.87 -5.25 22.17
C MET A 365 -0.64 -4.83 21.38
N ALA A 366 0.03 -5.78 20.72
CA ALA A 366 1.00 -5.45 19.67
C ALA A 366 0.26 -5.10 18.38
N VAL A 367 0.65 -4.02 17.71
CA VAL A 367 0.04 -3.56 16.47
C VAL A 367 1.08 -3.28 15.40
N ASN A 368 0.71 -3.53 14.14
CA ASN A 368 1.54 -3.18 13.00
C ASN A 368 1.00 -1.91 12.32
N PHE A 369 1.74 -0.81 12.43
CA PHE A 369 1.42 0.47 11.82
C PHE A 369 2.17 0.75 10.50
N ASN A 370 2.98 -0.19 10.00
CA ASN A 370 3.78 0.04 8.78
C ASN A 370 2.96 0.55 7.59
N GLY A 371 1.74 0.03 7.42
CA GLY A 371 0.86 0.46 6.32
C GLY A 371 0.28 1.86 6.46
N LEU A 372 0.45 2.53 7.62
CA LEU A 372 -0.16 3.84 7.84
C LEU A 372 0.66 5.00 7.25
N GLN A 373 1.94 4.82 6.99
CA GLN A 373 2.83 5.86 6.45
C GLN A 373 2.75 7.17 7.27
N LYS A 374 2.82 7.02 8.59
CA LYS A 374 2.87 8.11 9.58
C LYS A 374 4.19 8.07 10.32
N GLU A 375 4.65 9.23 10.76
CA GLU A 375 5.87 9.32 11.57
C GLU A 375 5.73 8.61 12.92
N ASP A 376 6.80 7.97 13.38
CA ASP A 376 6.83 7.29 14.69
C ASP A 376 6.46 8.22 15.85
N ALA A 377 6.88 9.49 15.79
CA ALA A 377 6.55 10.48 16.81
C ALA A 377 5.03 10.73 16.87
N PHE A 378 4.34 10.74 15.73
CA PHE A 378 2.89 10.86 15.68
C PHE A 378 2.22 9.58 16.20
N LEU A 379 2.69 8.42 15.77
CA LEU A 379 2.12 7.11 16.14
C LEU A 379 2.36 6.77 17.62
N SER A 380 3.44 7.25 18.22
CA SER A 380 3.76 7.01 19.64
C SER A 380 3.09 8.01 20.60
N ASN A 381 2.42 9.04 20.09
CA ASN A 381 1.75 10.04 20.93
C ASN A 381 0.28 9.62 21.18
N PRO A 382 -0.09 9.25 22.44
CA PRO A 382 -1.45 8.81 22.75
C PRO A 382 -2.51 9.90 22.53
N ALA A 383 -2.14 11.19 22.52
CA ALA A 383 -3.08 12.30 22.23
C ALA A 383 -3.61 12.28 20.78
N ASN A 384 -2.97 11.53 19.88
CA ASN A 384 -3.44 11.35 18.51
C ASN A 384 -4.49 10.23 18.39
N PHE A 385 -4.78 9.53 19.47
CA PHE A 385 -5.78 8.47 19.52
C PHE A 385 -6.97 8.90 20.37
N ASN A 386 -8.17 8.70 19.84
CA ASN A 386 -9.41 8.81 20.60
C ASN A 386 -9.85 7.41 21.00
N VAL A 387 -9.86 7.15 22.32
CA VAL A 387 -10.27 5.88 22.90
C VAL A 387 -11.66 6.02 23.49
N GLN A 388 -12.58 5.19 23.03
CA GLN A 388 -13.95 5.10 23.53
C GLN A 388 -14.16 3.72 24.15
N SER A 389 -14.65 3.67 25.38
CA SER A 389 -15.08 2.45 26.07
C SER A 389 -16.04 2.79 27.21
N GLN A 390 -16.88 1.85 27.61
CA GLN A 390 -17.80 2.04 28.75
C GLN A 390 -17.04 2.14 30.07
N ASN A 391 -15.90 1.44 30.19
CA ASN A 391 -15.08 1.43 31.39
C ASN A 391 -14.03 2.55 31.46
N GLY A 392 -13.96 3.42 30.43
CA GLY A 392 -13.06 4.60 30.44
C GLY A 392 -11.57 4.24 30.47
N PHE A 393 -11.14 3.26 29.64
CA PHE A 393 -9.73 2.87 29.55
C PHE A 393 -8.86 4.03 29.04
N THR A 394 -7.71 4.21 29.69
CA THR A 394 -6.65 5.10 29.21
C THR A 394 -5.67 4.33 28.31
N LEU A 395 -5.06 5.02 27.36
CA LEU A 395 -4.13 4.44 26.38
C LEU A 395 -2.71 4.95 26.62
N LYS A 396 -1.74 4.02 26.64
CA LYS A 396 -0.32 4.29 26.44
C LYS A 396 0.14 3.66 25.14
N VAL A 397 0.98 4.36 24.39
CA VAL A 397 1.54 3.87 23.13
C VAL A 397 3.06 3.84 23.23
N GLU A 398 3.68 2.72 22.89
CA GLU A 398 5.13 2.53 22.94
C GLU A 398 5.60 1.93 21.61
N LYS A 399 6.68 2.49 21.04
CA LYS A 399 7.35 1.87 19.88
C LYS A 399 8.10 0.62 20.34
N ILE A 400 7.99 -0.46 19.57
CA ILE A 400 8.76 -1.69 19.81
C ILE A 400 10.20 -1.45 19.37
N VAL A 401 11.15 -1.76 20.25
CA VAL A 401 12.58 -1.74 19.95
C VAL A 401 13.13 -3.17 19.83
N PRO A 402 14.25 -3.40 19.12
CA PRO A 402 14.78 -4.75 18.93
C PRO A 402 14.99 -5.54 20.22
N ALA A 403 15.32 -4.86 21.32
CA ALA A 403 15.49 -5.47 22.64
C ALA A 403 14.19 -6.05 23.24
N ASP A 404 13.03 -5.61 22.78
CA ASP A 404 11.72 -6.12 23.22
C ASP A 404 11.39 -7.48 22.56
N VAL A 405 11.92 -7.71 21.36
CA VAL A 405 11.63 -8.89 20.54
C VAL A 405 12.50 -10.07 20.98
N ASN A 406 12.25 -10.57 22.19
CA ASN A 406 13.01 -11.67 22.76
C ASN A 406 12.13 -12.63 23.57
N GLY A 407 12.69 -13.80 23.90
CA GLY A 407 12.05 -14.77 24.79
C GLY A 407 10.61 -15.10 24.42
N ASN A 408 9.73 -15.09 25.42
CA ASN A 408 8.33 -15.45 25.29
C ASN A 408 7.51 -14.44 24.48
N ASN A 409 8.01 -13.22 24.32
CA ASN A 409 7.29 -12.16 23.60
C ASN A 409 7.59 -12.16 22.11
N LYS A 410 8.63 -12.87 21.63
CA LYS A 410 9.02 -12.87 20.21
C LYS A 410 7.85 -13.18 19.27
N ALA A 411 7.07 -14.23 19.57
CA ALA A 411 5.94 -14.66 18.74
C ALA A 411 4.83 -13.60 18.59
N TYR A 412 4.71 -12.70 19.58
CA TYR A 412 3.70 -11.64 19.58
C TYR A 412 4.19 -10.32 19.00
N LEU A 413 5.50 -10.05 19.06
CA LEU A 413 6.10 -8.78 18.67
C LEU A 413 6.78 -8.83 17.29
N GLU A 414 7.11 -10.01 16.78
CA GLU A 414 7.73 -10.14 15.47
C GLU A 414 6.80 -9.62 14.35
N GLY A 415 7.29 -8.66 13.55
CA GLY A 415 6.51 -7.98 12.52
C GLY A 415 5.59 -6.86 13.02
N MET A 416 5.55 -6.61 14.34
CA MET A 416 4.79 -5.51 14.95
C MET A 416 5.67 -4.28 15.14
N THR A 417 5.04 -3.10 15.21
CA THR A 417 5.76 -1.82 15.32
C THR A 417 5.57 -1.12 16.65
N HIS A 418 4.38 -1.24 17.24
CA HIS A 418 4.00 -0.56 18.47
C HIS A 418 3.23 -1.47 19.43
N VAL A 419 3.25 -1.10 20.71
CA VAL A 419 2.40 -1.69 21.76
C VAL A 419 1.42 -0.65 22.27
N LEU A 420 0.14 -0.99 22.24
CA LEU A 420 -0.97 -0.26 22.82
C LEU A 420 -1.30 -0.87 24.18
N THR A 421 -1.08 -0.16 25.27
CA THR A 421 -1.45 -0.61 26.63
C THR A 421 -2.69 0.13 27.12
N PHE A 422 -3.74 -0.61 27.41
CA PHE A 422 -5.01 -0.12 27.94
C PHE A 422 -5.06 -0.33 29.45
N THR A 423 -5.34 0.73 30.21
CA THR A 423 -5.39 0.67 31.69
C THR A 423 -6.68 1.27 32.19
N GLY A 424 -7.36 0.57 33.09
CA GLY A 424 -8.62 0.99 33.69
C GLY A 424 -9.11 -0.01 34.73
N LYS A 425 -10.44 -0.04 34.93
CA LYS A 425 -11.13 -1.05 35.75
C LYS A 425 -12.21 -1.69 34.88
N PHE A 426 -12.22 -3.01 34.79
CA PHE A 426 -13.21 -3.72 34.03
C PHE A 426 -14.39 -4.11 34.92
N ASN A 427 -15.43 -3.27 34.95
CA ASN A 427 -16.58 -3.41 35.86
C ASN A 427 -17.83 -3.97 35.21
N THR A 428 -17.90 -4.00 33.88
CA THR A 428 -19.02 -4.51 33.10
C THR A 428 -18.85 -6.01 32.80
N ALA A 429 -19.90 -6.66 32.30
CA ALA A 429 -19.79 -8.04 31.77
C ALA A 429 -19.09 -8.07 30.42
N LYS A 430 -19.30 -7.02 29.60
CA LYS A 430 -18.72 -6.82 28.27
C LYS A 430 -18.36 -5.35 28.09
N ASP A 431 -17.38 -5.08 27.25
CA ASP A 431 -17.03 -3.74 26.76
C ASP A 431 -16.51 -3.83 25.34
N GLU A 432 -16.64 -2.73 24.61
CA GLU A 432 -16.01 -2.54 23.31
C GLU A 432 -15.11 -1.31 23.40
N ILE A 433 -13.83 -1.52 23.17
CA ILE A 433 -12.84 -0.44 23.08
C ILE A 433 -12.68 -0.08 21.62
N ILE A 434 -13.05 1.14 21.24
CA ILE A 434 -12.86 1.69 19.91
C ILE A 434 -11.69 2.68 19.98
N VAL A 435 -10.63 2.39 19.24
CA VAL A 435 -9.42 3.22 19.18
C VAL A 435 -9.35 3.87 17.79
N ASN A 436 -9.58 5.17 17.73
CA ASN A 436 -9.54 5.95 16.51
C ASN A 436 -8.26 6.77 16.42
N LEU A 437 -7.42 6.55 15.40
CA LEU A 437 -6.30 7.42 15.10
C LEU A 437 -6.79 8.63 14.29
N ARG A 438 -6.49 9.85 14.77
CA ARG A 438 -6.90 11.09 14.10
C ARG A 438 -6.38 11.18 12.66
N ASN A 439 -7.22 11.70 11.79
CA ASN A 439 -6.82 12.03 10.43
C ASN A 439 -6.44 13.52 10.34
N ASP A 440 -5.20 13.84 10.67
CA ASP A 440 -4.68 15.19 10.59
C ASP A 440 -3.86 15.40 9.31
N PHE A 441 -3.99 16.57 8.71
CA PHE A 441 -3.11 16.97 7.61
C PHE A 441 -1.67 17.12 8.13
N PRO A 442 -0.67 16.51 7.47
CA PRO A 442 0.68 16.46 7.98
C PRO A 442 1.34 17.84 8.04
N THR A 443 1.94 18.17 9.17
CA THR A 443 2.58 19.48 9.39
C THR A 443 3.80 19.71 8.49
N TRP A 444 4.54 18.63 8.14
CA TRP A 444 5.70 18.74 7.26
C TRP A 444 5.36 19.32 5.88
N ILE A 445 4.14 19.09 5.40
CA ILE A 445 3.70 19.62 4.10
C ILE A 445 3.71 21.15 4.12
N ALA A 446 3.15 21.76 5.16
CA ALA A 446 3.19 23.23 5.31
C ALA A 446 4.62 23.73 5.52
N GLN A 447 5.45 22.99 6.26
CA GLN A 447 6.85 23.35 6.53
C GLN A 447 7.76 23.27 5.30
N THR A 448 7.42 22.44 4.32
CA THR A 448 8.18 22.23 3.08
C THR A 448 7.45 22.80 1.84
N SER A 449 6.44 23.62 2.06
CA SER A 449 5.76 24.39 1.02
C SER A 449 6.23 25.83 0.97
N SER A 450 6.33 26.39 -0.23
CA SER A 450 6.63 27.81 -0.44
C SER A 450 5.54 28.49 -1.25
N ARG A 451 5.34 29.77 -0.98
CA ARG A 451 4.53 30.67 -1.80
C ARG A 451 5.38 31.64 -2.63
N ASP A 452 6.70 31.57 -2.44
CA ASP A 452 7.70 32.36 -3.16
C ASP A 452 8.89 31.49 -3.50
N ASP A 453 9.21 31.39 -4.77
CA ASP A 453 10.35 30.66 -5.31
C ASP A 453 11.19 31.56 -6.26
N SER A 454 11.01 32.88 -6.15
CA SER A 454 11.58 33.86 -7.08
C SER A 454 13.09 33.94 -7.08
N ALA A 455 13.75 33.48 -6.01
CA ALA A 455 15.21 33.50 -5.87
C ALA A 455 15.72 32.40 -4.91
N ALA A 456 16.94 31.95 -5.10
CA ALA A 456 17.60 30.99 -4.20
C ALA A 456 17.81 31.52 -2.77
N SER A 457 17.75 32.84 -2.57
CA SER A 457 17.84 33.50 -1.26
C SER A 457 16.55 33.50 -0.46
N VAL A 458 15.43 33.07 -1.04
CA VAL A 458 14.15 32.91 -0.30
C VAL A 458 14.35 31.89 0.81
N PRO A 459 13.97 32.20 2.06
CA PRO A 459 14.13 31.28 3.18
C PRO A 459 13.45 29.93 2.90
N GLY A 460 14.18 28.85 3.15
CA GLY A 460 13.68 27.49 2.92
C GLY A 460 13.68 27.02 1.45
N PHE A 461 14.18 27.81 0.49
CA PHE A 461 14.19 27.45 -0.94
C PHE A 461 14.76 26.06 -1.18
N ALA A 462 15.87 25.68 -0.54
CA ALA A 462 16.54 24.38 -0.72
C ALA A 462 15.68 23.17 -0.28
N SER A 463 14.71 23.37 0.60
CA SER A 463 13.93 22.29 1.22
C SER A 463 12.42 22.38 0.94
N SER A 464 11.94 23.38 0.20
CA SER A 464 10.53 23.57 -0.07
C SER A 464 10.21 23.55 -1.57
N THR A 465 8.96 23.20 -1.88
CA THR A 465 8.39 23.22 -3.23
C THR A 465 7.28 24.27 -3.29
N PHE A 466 7.26 25.07 -4.36
CA PHE A 466 6.22 26.05 -4.60
C PHE A 466 4.86 25.36 -4.76
N GLY A 467 3.85 25.81 -3.99
CA GLY A 467 2.48 25.32 -4.08
C GLY A 467 2.20 23.93 -3.46
N LEU A 468 3.20 23.25 -2.91
CA LEU A 468 3.05 21.89 -2.39
C LEU A 468 1.86 21.73 -1.45
N GLU A 469 1.71 22.64 -0.49
CA GLU A 469 0.62 22.59 0.50
C GLU A 469 -0.76 22.62 -0.18
N GLN A 470 -0.93 23.49 -1.16
CA GLN A 470 -2.22 23.67 -1.84
C GLN A 470 -2.58 22.42 -2.63
N PHE A 471 -1.63 21.84 -3.35
CA PHE A 471 -1.84 20.61 -4.10
C PHE A 471 -2.19 19.42 -3.18
N LEU A 472 -1.37 19.17 -2.16
CA LEU A 472 -1.58 18.04 -1.26
C LEU A 472 -2.80 18.24 -0.34
N ARG A 473 -3.16 19.48 0.00
CA ARG A 473 -4.39 19.79 0.71
C ARG A 473 -5.61 19.50 -0.15
N GLY A 474 -5.55 19.77 -1.45
CA GLY A 474 -6.62 19.38 -2.37
C GLY A 474 -6.84 17.85 -2.43
N ILE A 475 -5.77 17.07 -2.38
CA ILE A 475 -5.86 15.60 -2.25
C ILE A 475 -6.46 15.22 -0.90
N TYR A 476 -5.98 15.82 0.19
CA TYR A 476 -6.48 15.58 1.53
C TYR A 476 -7.97 15.86 1.64
N ASP A 477 -8.43 17.03 1.16
CA ASP A 477 -9.83 17.45 1.20
C ASP A 477 -10.73 16.50 0.39
N ALA A 478 -10.24 15.99 -0.76
CA ALA A 478 -10.96 15.02 -1.57
C ALA A 478 -11.25 13.71 -0.82
N PHE A 479 -10.33 13.27 0.04
CA PHE A 479 -10.44 12.02 0.78
C PHE A 479 -10.93 12.18 2.21
N ALA A 480 -10.51 13.23 2.92
CA ALA A 480 -10.88 13.48 4.32
C ALA A 480 -12.36 13.85 4.52
N ALA A 481 -13.02 14.39 3.52
CA ALA A 481 -14.44 14.69 3.56
C ALA A 481 -15.33 13.47 3.90
N SER A 482 -14.80 12.26 3.74
CA SER A 482 -15.48 11.00 4.06
C SER A 482 -14.88 10.25 5.26
N GLN A 483 -13.82 10.76 5.92
CA GLN A 483 -13.05 10.03 6.93
C GLN A 483 -12.58 10.93 8.07
N SER A 484 -13.30 10.88 9.19
CA SER A 484 -12.89 11.57 10.42
C SER A 484 -11.67 10.94 11.09
N ASN A 485 -11.43 9.65 10.84
CA ASN A 485 -10.32 8.89 11.43
C ASN A 485 -9.41 8.31 10.35
N TYR A 486 -8.11 8.28 10.65
CA TYR A 486 -7.11 7.69 9.76
C TYR A 486 -7.22 6.16 9.73
N THR A 487 -7.45 5.56 10.89
CA THR A 487 -7.78 4.14 11.07
C THR A 487 -8.50 3.93 12.38
N THR A 488 -9.16 2.78 12.52
CA THR A 488 -9.88 2.36 13.73
C THR A 488 -9.49 0.93 14.09
N LEU A 489 -9.25 0.69 15.39
CA LEU A 489 -9.08 -0.64 15.97
C LEU A 489 -10.21 -0.90 16.96
N ASN A 490 -10.93 -2.00 16.77
CA ASN A 490 -11.99 -2.44 17.68
C ASN A 490 -11.52 -3.66 18.48
N ILE A 491 -11.67 -3.59 19.79
CA ILE A 491 -11.30 -4.65 20.73
C ILE A 491 -12.51 -4.93 21.62
N ARG A 492 -12.98 -6.18 21.66
CA ARG A 492 -14.09 -6.58 22.50
C ARG A 492 -13.58 -7.32 23.74
N LEU A 493 -14.12 -6.97 24.89
CA LEU A 493 -13.77 -7.55 26.20
C LEU A 493 -14.99 -8.28 26.77
N GLU A 494 -14.77 -9.48 27.32
CA GLU A 494 -15.78 -10.26 28.05
C GLU A 494 -15.18 -10.88 29.33
N LYS A 495 -16.00 -10.94 30.42
CA LYS A 495 -15.64 -11.64 31.67
C LYS A 495 -15.51 -13.14 31.47
#